data_780372ae2d6cc59beba97ad82bcc2355
#
_entry.id   780372ae2d6cc59beba97ad82bcc2355
#
_cell.length_a   1.000
_cell.length_b   1.000
_cell.length_c   1.000
_cell.angle_alpha   90.00
_cell.angle_beta   90.00
_cell.angle_gamma   90.00
#
_symmetry.space_group_name_H-M   'P 1'
#
loop_
_entity.id
_entity.type
_entity.pdbx_description
1 polymer ?
#
loop_
_entity_poly.entity_id
_entity_poly.type
_entity_poly.pdbx_seq_one_letter_code
_entity_poly.pdbx_strand_id
1 'polypeptide(L)'
;MEYDFDLFVIGAGSGGVRASRMSASYGARVGIAEDMFLGGTCVNVGCVPKKLFVYGSHYSEEFSNAASYGWSVGDAPFDWSTMRDNKNREIERLNAIYLSLIHISEPTRPYW
;
A
#
# COMPACT_ATOMS: atom_id res chain seq x y z
N MET A 1 -14.72 23.54 -27.48
CA MET A 1 -14.89 23.42 -26.04
C MET A 1 -13.55 23.07 -25.42
N GLU A 2 -13.14 23.83 -24.44
CA GLU A 2 -11.91 23.55 -23.70
C GLU A 2 -12.23 22.73 -22.45
N TYR A 3 -11.40 21.74 -22.18
CA TYR A 3 -11.46 20.93 -20.96
C TYR A 3 -10.19 21.16 -20.14
N ASP A 4 -10.32 21.14 -18.81
CA ASP A 4 -9.18 21.30 -17.91
C ASP A 4 -8.25 20.10 -17.95
N PHE A 5 -8.80 18.90 -18.21
CA PHE A 5 -8.07 17.63 -18.21
C PHE A 5 -8.40 16.82 -19.47
N ASP A 6 -7.44 16.07 -19.95
CA ASP A 6 -7.64 15.06 -20.99
C ASP A 6 -8.23 13.78 -20.40
N LEU A 7 -7.85 13.46 -19.16
CA LEU A 7 -8.35 12.32 -18.41
C LEU A 7 -8.53 12.72 -16.95
N PHE A 8 -9.68 12.39 -16.38
CA PHE A 8 -9.91 12.54 -14.95
C PHE A 8 -10.22 11.17 -14.34
N VAL A 9 -9.44 10.76 -13.34
CA VAL A 9 -9.53 9.44 -12.71
C VAL A 9 -10.21 9.57 -11.35
N ILE A 10 -11.23 8.78 -11.13
CA ILE A 10 -11.92 8.71 -9.85
C ILE A 10 -11.46 7.44 -9.15
N GLY A 11 -10.73 7.61 -8.08
CA GLY A 11 -10.16 6.54 -7.29
C GLY A 11 -8.64 6.40 -7.47
N ALA A 12 -7.91 6.48 -6.36
CA ALA A 12 -6.45 6.35 -6.32
C ALA A 12 -6.01 5.00 -5.73
N GLY A 13 -6.67 3.94 -6.13
CA GLY A 13 -6.23 2.57 -5.89
C GLY A 13 -5.19 2.15 -6.91
N SER A 14 -4.87 0.86 -6.98
CA SER A 14 -3.85 0.33 -7.88
C SER A 14 -4.12 0.67 -9.34
N GLY A 15 -5.36 0.51 -9.79
CA GLY A 15 -5.75 0.82 -11.16
C GLY A 15 -5.73 2.30 -11.48
N GLY A 16 -6.29 3.12 -10.58
CA GLY A 16 -6.38 4.57 -10.77
C GLY A 16 -5.02 5.25 -10.76
N VAL A 17 -4.13 4.88 -9.85
CA VAL A 17 -2.77 5.42 -9.80
C VAL A 17 -2.01 5.04 -11.07
N ARG A 18 -2.09 3.79 -11.51
CA ARG A 18 -1.41 3.36 -12.72
C ARG A 18 -1.97 4.06 -13.96
N ALA A 19 -3.29 4.14 -14.10
CA ALA A 19 -3.91 4.81 -15.24
C ALA A 19 -3.52 6.28 -15.31
N SER A 20 -3.54 6.97 -14.17
CA SER A 20 -3.15 8.39 -14.07
C SER A 20 -1.69 8.58 -14.44
N ARG A 21 -0.81 7.82 -13.83
CA ARG A 21 0.63 7.92 -14.02
C ARG A 21 1.04 7.61 -15.46
N MET A 22 0.52 6.52 -16.01
CA MET A 22 0.86 6.12 -17.37
C MET A 22 0.33 7.10 -18.40
N SER A 23 -0.90 7.57 -18.24
CA SER A 23 -1.48 8.57 -19.16
C SER A 23 -0.71 9.88 -19.12
N ALA A 24 -0.34 10.35 -17.92
CA ALA A 24 0.45 11.56 -17.76
C ALA A 24 1.84 11.41 -18.38
N SER A 25 2.45 10.24 -18.31
CA SER A 25 3.75 9.96 -18.92
C SER A 25 3.72 10.05 -20.45
N TYR A 26 2.55 9.87 -21.05
CA TYR A 26 2.34 10.06 -22.49
C TYR A 26 1.92 11.47 -22.87
N GLY A 27 1.91 12.38 -21.91
CA GLY A 27 1.64 13.80 -22.16
C GLY A 27 0.21 14.25 -21.89
N ALA A 28 -0.67 13.37 -21.41
CA ALA A 28 -2.04 13.76 -21.07
C ALA A 28 -2.07 14.65 -19.82
N ARG A 29 -3.00 15.60 -19.82
CA ARG A 29 -3.31 16.41 -18.64
C ARG A 29 -4.28 15.59 -17.78
N VAL A 30 -3.83 15.14 -16.63
CA VAL A 30 -4.56 14.18 -15.79
C VAL A 30 -4.92 14.79 -14.43
N GLY A 31 -6.18 14.63 -14.03
CA GLY A 31 -6.62 14.85 -12.66
C GLY A 31 -7.00 13.53 -12.02
N ILE A 32 -6.81 13.43 -10.71
CA ILE A 32 -7.17 12.24 -9.93
C ILE A 32 -7.83 12.64 -8.61
N ALA A 33 -8.90 11.97 -8.24
CA ALA A 33 -9.62 12.19 -6.99
C ALA A 33 -9.70 10.92 -6.17
N GLU A 34 -9.53 11.05 -4.86
CA GLU A 34 -9.65 9.96 -3.89
C GLU A 34 -10.34 10.47 -2.64
N ASP A 35 -11.29 9.71 -2.11
CA ASP A 35 -12.07 10.10 -0.93
C ASP A 35 -11.76 9.31 0.34
N MET A 36 -10.94 8.26 0.27
CA MET A 36 -10.60 7.42 1.42
C MET A 36 -9.10 7.25 1.60
N PHE A 37 -8.48 6.36 0.80
CA PHE A 37 -7.08 5.97 0.98
C PHE A 37 -6.32 6.01 -0.33
N LEU A 38 -5.15 6.64 -0.34
CA LEU A 38 -4.19 6.46 -1.42
C LEU A 38 -3.70 5.01 -1.44
N GLY A 39 -3.70 4.39 -2.61
CA GLY A 39 -3.37 2.98 -2.76
C GLY A 39 -4.56 2.04 -2.71
N GLY A 40 -5.72 2.54 -2.27
CA GLY A 40 -6.98 1.82 -2.29
C GLY A 40 -7.09 0.68 -1.29
N THR A 41 -8.04 -0.20 -1.53
CA THR A 41 -8.36 -1.34 -0.66
C THR A 41 -7.18 -2.28 -0.48
N CYS A 42 -6.50 -2.64 -1.54
CA CYS A 42 -5.39 -3.61 -1.48
C CYS A 42 -4.27 -3.15 -0.53
N VAL A 43 -3.84 -1.90 -0.65
CA VAL A 43 -2.75 -1.36 0.16
C VAL A 43 -3.19 -1.15 1.62
N ASN A 44 -4.38 -0.64 1.85
CA ASN A 44 -4.77 -0.14 3.17
C ASN A 44 -5.50 -1.17 4.03
N VAL A 45 -6.40 -1.94 3.44
CA VAL A 45 -7.29 -2.85 4.19
C VAL A 45 -7.42 -4.24 3.56
N GLY A 46 -6.60 -4.57 2.59
CA GLY A 46 -6.70 -5.83 1.84
C GLY A 46 -5.39 -6.58 1.74
N CYS A 47 -4.85 -6.67 0.53
CA CYS A 47 -3.73 -7.55 0.18
C CYS A 47 -2.48 -7.35 1.04
N VAL A 48 -2.10 -6.10 1.29
CA VAL A 48 -0.86 -5.79 2.01
C VAL A 48 -0.98 -6.11 3.50
N PRO A 49 -1.96 -5.58 4.24
CA PRO A 49 -2.09 -5.94 5.65
C PRO A 49 -2.36 -7.43 5.86
N LYS A 50 -3.14 -8.07 4.99
CA LYS A 50 -3.37 -9.51 5.04
C LYS A 50 -2.05 -10.28 4.94
N LYS A 51 -1.20 -9.92 3.99
CA LYS A 51 0.10 -10.57 3.78
C LYS A 51 1.02 -10.42 4.99
N LEU A 52 1.07 -9.22 5.59
CA LEU A 52 1.87 -8.97 6.78
C LEU A 52 1.40 -9.83 7.96
N PHE A 53 0.10 -9.93 8.18
CA PHE A 53 -0.46 -10.76 9.23
C PHE A 53 -0.20 -12.26 9.01
N VAL A 54 -0.32 -12.73 7.77
CA VAL A 54 -0.03 -14.11 7.42
C VAL A 54 1.46 -14.42 7.67
N TYR A 55 2.36 -13.57 7.23
CA TYR A 55 3.80 -13.77 7.48
C TYR A 55 4.11 -13.74 8.97
N GLY A 56 3.51 -12.81 9.72
CA GLY A 56 3.68 -12.76 11.16
C GLY A 56 3.22 -14.03 11.88
N SER A 57 2.11 -14.61 11.41
CA SER A 57 1.57 -15.83 12.01
C SER A 57 2.45 -17.07 11.82
N HIS A 58 3.25 -17.10 10.75
CA HIS A 58 4.14 -18.22 10.47
C HIS A 58 5.25 -18.39 11.52
N TYR A 59 5.67 -17.32 12.18
CA TYR A 59 6.70 -17.43 13.22
C TYR A 59 6.30 -18.33 14.38
N SER A 60 5.03 -18.33 14.76
CA SER A 60 4.53 -19.25 15.81
C SER A 60 4.78 -20.72 15.44
N GLU A 61 4.52 -21.07 14.18
CA GLU A 61 4.73 -22.43 13.68
C GLU A 61 6.21 -22.74 13.57
N GLU A 62 7.02 -21.81 13.08
CA GLU A 62 8.47 -21.97 12.98
C GLU A 62 9.11 -22.19 14.36
N PHE A 63 8.68 -21.43 15.37
CA PHE A 63 9.19 -21.61 16.75
C PHE A 63 8.83 -22.98 17.29
N SER A 64 7.64 -23.49 17.00
CA SER A 64 7.22 -24.84 17.43
C SER A 64 8.05 -25.94 16.76
N ASN A 65 8.45 -25.73 15.50
CA ASN A 65 9.19 -26.70 14.73
C ASN A 65 10.71 -26.62 14.95
N ALA A 66 11.21 -25.53 15.51
CA ALA A 66 12.63 -25.21 15.60
C ALA A 66 13.43 -26.28 16.35
N ALA A 67 12.85 -26.88 17.38
CA ALA A 67 13.51 -27.91 18.19
C ALA A 67 13.93 -29.13 17.38
N SER A 68 13.14 -29.51 16.38
CA SER A 68 13.45 -30.65 15.49
C SER A 68 14.68 -30.39 14.62
N TYR A 69 15.09 -29.15 14.50
CA TYR A 69 16.26 -28.73 13.72
C TYR A 69 17.42 -28.29 14.63
N GLY A 70 17.35 -28.56 15.91
CA GLY A 70 18.44 -28.29 16.84
C GLY A 70 18.42 -26.90 17.48
N TRP A 71 17.40 -26.11 17.25
CA TRP A 71 17.29 -24.78 17.86
C TRP A 71 16.57 -24.84 19.21
N SER A 72 17.12 -24.16 20.20
CA SER A 72 16.48 -23.97 21.49
C SER A 72 15.82 -22.60 21.52
N VAL A 73 14.53 -22.58 21.25
CA VAL A 73 13.72 -21.39 21.33
C VAL A 73 12.95 -21.44 22.65
N GLY A 74 13.22 -20.50 23.55
CA GLY A 74 12.50 -20.42 24.83
C GLY A 74 11.06 -19.92 24.62
N ASP A 75 10.47 -19.37 25.70
CA ASP A 75 9.18 -18.71 25.58
C ASP A 75 9.27 -17.60 24.54
N ALA A 76 8.29 -17.59 23.63
CA ALA A 76 8.22 -16.62 22.55
C ALA A 76 6.91 -15.83 22.69
N PRO A 77 6.83 -14.86 23.63
CA PRO A 77 5.62 -14.10 23.83
C PRO A 77 5.34 -13.20 22.64
N PHE A 78 4.05 -13.07 22.32
CA PHE A 78 3.60 -12.24 21.19
C PHE A 78 2.97 -10.95 21.72
N ASP A 79 3.38 -9.82 21.14
CA ASP A 79 2.80 -8.51 21.40
C ASP A 79 2.04 -8.00 20.18
N TRP A 80 0.73 -8.03 20.26
CA TRP A 80 -0.16 -7.56 19.20
C TRP A 80 0.07 -6.08 18.87
N SER A 81 0.28 -5.25 19.90
CA SER A 81 0.47 -3.80 19.68
C SER A 81 1.67 -3.51 18.80
N THR A 82 2.77 -4.23 18.99
CA THR A 82 3.97 -4.10 18.15
C THR A 82 3.68 -4.46 16.70
N MET A 83 3.02 -5.59 16.48
CA MET A 83 2.65 -6.02 15.13
C MET A 83 1.73 -5.03 14.45
N ARG A 84 0.68 -4.61 15.13
CA ARG A 84 -0.28 -3.62 14.64
C ARG A 84 0.40 -2.31 14.24
N ASP A 85 1.25 -1.79 15.12
CA ASP A 85 1.89 -0.50 14.91
C ASP A 85 2.91 -0.55 13.77
N ASN A 86 3.64 -1.65 13.65
CA ASN A 86 4.56 -1.87 12.53
C ASN A 86 3.81 -2.01 11.21
N LYS A 87 2.68 -2.73 11.21
CA LYS A 87 1.80 -2.81 10.04
C LYS A 87 1.31 -1.43 9.64
N ASN A 88 0.84 -0.65 10.59
CA ASN A 88 0.34 0.70 10.29
C ASN A 88 1.43 1.60 9.70
N ARG A 89 2.64 1.54 10.23
CA ARG A 89 3.78 2.30 9.67
C ARG A 89 4.10 1.90 8.24
N GLU A 90 4.03 0.62 7.92
CA GLU A 90 4.25 0.13 6.55
C GLU A 90 3.16 0.63 5.60
N ILE A 91 1.91 0.63 6.03
CA ILE A 91 0.80 1.17 5.23
C ILE A 91 0.99 2.67 4.98
N GLU A 92 1.37 3.43 6.00
CA GLU A 92 1.66 4.86 5.86
C GLU A 92 2.81 5.12 4.87
N ARG A 93 3.85 4.31 4.92
CA ARG A 93 4.97 4.39 3.99
C ARG A 93 4.50 4.15 2.55
N LEU A 94 3.65 3.16 2.33
CA LEU A 94 3.09 2.87 1.01
C LEU A 94 2.17 3.98 0.52
N ASN A 95 1.37 4.56 1.39
CA ASN A 95 0.54 5.72 1.04
C ASN A 95 1.40 6.88 0.53
N ALA A 96 2.52 7.14 1.19
CA ALA A 96 3.46 8.18 0.76
C ALA A 96 4.10 7.87 -0.59
N ILE A 97 4.43 6.60 -0.86
CA ILE A 97 4.95 6.16 -2.14
C ILE A 97 3.92 6.37 -3.26
N TYR A 98 2.66 5.98 -3.02
CA TYR A 98 1.59 6.20 -4.01
C TYR A 98 1.40 7.67 -4.31
N LEU A 99 1.46 8.53 -3.31
CA LEU A 99 1.40 9.98 -3.50
C LEU A 99 2.58 10.47 -4.36
N SER A 100 3.79 9.98 -4.11
CA SER A 100 4.96 10.37 -4.88
C SER A 100 4.87 9.90 -6.34
N LEU A 101 4.29 8.73 -6.60
CA LEU A 101 4.07 8.23 -7.95
C LEU A 101 3.13 9.14 -8.76
N ILE A 102 2.13 9.72 -8.10
CA ILE A 102 1.23 10.68 -8.72
C ILE A 102 1.99 11.96 -9.07
N HIS A 103 2.83 12.47 -8.17
CA HIS A 103 3.58 13.70 -8.37
C HIS A 103 4.75 13.58 -9.34
N ILE A 104 5.35 12.40 -9.49
CA ILE A 104 6.42 12.16 -10.45
C ILE A 104 5.94 12.38 -11.89
N SER A 105 4.69 12.04 -12.17
CA SER A 105 4.12 12.12 -13.52
C SER A 105 3.35 13.41 -13.70
N GLU A 106 4.07 14.53 -13.77
CA GLU A 106 3.49 15.80 -14.20
C GLU A 106 2.93 15.65 -15.63
N PRO A 107 1.73 16.15 -15.95
CA PRO A 107 0.91 17.07 -15.17
C PRO A 107 -0.28 16.42 -14.42
N THR A 108 -0.06 15.34 -13.69
CA THR A 108 -1.12 14.76 -12.85
C THR A 108 -1.41 15.67 -11.66
N ARG A 109 -2.68 15.94 -11.42
CA ARG A 109 -3.12 16.82 -10.34
C ARG A 109 -4.02 16.06 -9.38
N PRO A 110 -3.65 15.95 -8.10
CA PRO A 110 -4.48 15.27 -7.10
C PRO A 110 -5.61 16.14 -6.56
N TYR A 111 -6.72 15.50 -6.24
CA TYR A 111 -7.89 16.10 -5.57
C TYR A 111 -8.37 15.12 -4.49
N TRP A 112 -8.45 15.58 -3.23
CA TRP A 112 -9.01 14.82 -2.09
C TRP A 112 -9.64 15.67 -1.01
#